data_8f8232446cfe55818308bd984b71d2ba
#
_entry.id   8f8232446cfe55818308bd984b71d2ba
#
_cell.length_a   1.000
_cell.length_b   1.000
_cell.length_c   1.000
_cell.angle_alpha   90.00
_cell.angle_beta   90.00
_cell.angle_gamma   90.00
#
_symmetry.space_group_name_H-M   'P 1'
#
loop_
_entity.id
_entity.type
_entity.pdbx_description
1 polymer ?
#
loop_
_entity_poly.entity_id
_entity_poly.type
_entity_poly.pdbx_seq_one_letter_code
_entity_poly.pdbx_strand_id
1 'polypeptide(L)'
;MFRSLRNRNYRLFVSGQVVSNTGTWMQRVAQDWLVLELAHGSGVALGVTTGLQFLPLLLFGLWGGVIADRYPKRRVLMITQVSMGLLALVLGLLAITGTAQVWHVYVLAFGLGMATVVDNPTRQSFVVEMVGQRDLPNAIALNSATFNGARLLGPAVAGLLIAVLGTGPVFLLNAASFGAVLLGLYAMRESDLHASAPVKRAKGQLREGLRYVRGRRDLMLVLVLVGFVATFGMNFQMTTALVAREVFHSDASSFGLASSMLALGALSGALLAARRATRPRLRVLVGAAAMFAVLEIATGLMPSYWSFLVLLVPTGIMMMTFTTAANATMQLSVAPEMRGRVMGLYMFVFLGTNPFGAPLVGWMAEHFGPRMSIVLGGMIALVAALAVGALAAPAGTLRRVLRRPAPAAGP
;
A
#
# COMPACT_ATOMS: atom_id res chain seq x y z
N MET A 1 -21.08 13.90 11.13
CA MET A 1 -20.26 13.03 10.28
C MET A 1 -19.55 13.83 9.19
N PHE A 2 -20.16 14.80 8.51
CA PHE A 2 -19.58 15.56 7.39
C PHE A 2 -19.20 17.01 7.71
N ARG A 3 -18.71 17.25 8.92
CA ARG A 3 -18.45 18.61 9.42
C ARG A 3 -17.35 19.33 8.63
N SER A 4 -16.28 18.64 8.25
CA SER A 4 -15.19 19.19 7.45
C SER A 4 -15.64 19.66 6.05
N LEU A 5 -16.74 19.11 5.49
CA LEU A 5 -17.30 19.56 4.20
C LEU A 5 -17.96 20.94 4.25
N ARG A 6 -18.18 21.50 5.44
CA ARG A 6 -18.63 22.91 5.58
C ARG A 6 -17.55 23.87 5.13
N ASN A 7 -16.29 23.50 5.25
CA ASN A 7 -15.18 24.27 4.71
C ASN A 7 -15.19 24.17 3.17
N ARG A 8 -15.30 25.31 2.49
CA ARG A 8 -15.37 25.38 1.02
C ARG A 8 -14.13 24.82 0.37
N ASN A 9 -12.95 25.19 0.85
CA ASN A 9 -11.68 24.72 0.27
C ASN A 9 -11.54 23.20 0.41
N TYR A 10 -11.88 22.65 1.58
CA TYR A 10 -11.82 21.20 1.79
C TYR A 10 -12.85 20.45 0.93
N ARG A 11 -14.07 20.98 0.76
CA ARG A 11 -15.08 20.38 -0.10
C ARG A 11 -14.63 20.30 -1.56
N LEU A 12 -14.03 21.39 -2.10
CA LEU A 12 -13.45 21.41 -3.44
C LEU A 12 -12.32 20.38 -3.58
N PHE A 13 -11.46 20.30 -2.58
CA PHE A 13 -10.36 19.35 -2.56
C PHE A 13 -10.83 17.91 -2.55
N VAL A 14 -11.70 17.55 -1.60
CA VAL A 14 -12.14 16.15 -1.46
C VAL A 14 -12.98 15.66 -2.63
N SER A 15 -13.79 16.53 -3.26
CA SER A 15 -14.54 16.15 -4.47
C SER A 15 -13.60 15.80 -5.63
N GLY A 16 -12.55 16.61 -5.87
CA GLY A 16 -11.50 16.27 -6.83
C GLY A 16 -10.75 15.00 -6.47
N GLN A 17 -10.46 14.80 -5.16
CA GLN A 17 -9.77 13.61 -4.67
C GLN A 17 -10.58 12.31 -4.85
N VAL A 18 -11.91 12.33 -4.73
CA VAL A 18 -12.75 11.14 -5.02
C VAL A 18 -12.51 10.67 -6.44
N VAL A 19 -12.57 11.57 -7.39
CA VAL A 19 -12.38 11.28 -8.82
C VAL A 19 -10.94 10.81 -9.09
N SER A 20 -9.95 11.57 -8.61
CA SER A 20 -8.54 11.30 -8.86
C SER A 20 -8.03 10.02 -8.16
N ASN A 21 -8.46 9.73 -6.94
CA ASN A 21 -8.12 8.48 -6.28
C ASN A 21 -8.67 7.28 -7.04
N THR A 22 -9.91 7.36 -7.52
CA THR A 22 -10.50 6.29 -8.33
C THR A 22 -9.70 6.10 -9.61
N GLY A 23 -9.39 7.17 -10.35
CA GLY A 23 -8.54 7.12 -11.54
C GLY A 23 -7.15 6.55 -11.26
N THR A 24 -6.53 6.91 -10.13
CA THR A 24 -5.22 6.38 -9.74
C THR A 24 -5.25 4.86 -9.48
N TRP A 25 -6.29 4.34 -8.83
CA TRP A 25 -6.45 2.89 -8.65
C TRP A 25 -6.78 2.17 -9.95
N MET A 26 -7.53 2.82 -10.84
CA MET A 26 -7.77 2.31 -12.20
C MET A 26 -6.46 2.24 -12.99
N GLN A 27 -5.65 3.29 -12.94
CA GLN A 27 -4.35 3.31 -13.63
C GLN A 27 -3.41 2.20 -13.15
N ARG A 28 -3.39 1.86 -11.86
CA ARG A 28 -2.55 0.76 -11.34
C ARG A 28 -2.91 -0.56 -12.01
N VAL A 29 -4.19 -0.88 -12.10
CA VAL A 29 -4.67 -2.09 -12.78
C VAL A 29 -4.29 -2.07 -14.27
N ALA A 30 -4.53 -0.93 -14.94
CA ALA A 30 -4.21 -0.77 -16.35
C ALA A 30 -2.70 -0.87 -16.61
N GLN A 31 -1.86 -0.32 -15.72
CA GLN A 31 -0.41 -0.39 -15.83
C GLN A 31 0.10 -1.83 -15.68
N ASP A 32 -0.38 -2.55 -14.64
CA ASP A 32 0.00 -3.94 -14.41
C ASP A 32 -0.40 -4.81 -15.61
N TRP A 33 -1.63 -4.61 -16.13
CA TRP A 33 -2.12 -5.34 -17.30
C TRP A 33 -1.34 -5.01 -18.57
N LEU A 34 -1.08 -3.73 -18.84
CA LEU A 34 -0.28 -3.30 -20.00
C LEU A 34 1.13 -3.89 -19.96
N VAL A 35 1.79 -3.94 -18.81
CA VAL A 35 3.12 -4.55 -18.67
C VAL A 35 3.06 -6.05 -19.01
N LEU A 36 2.04 -6.76 -18.51
CA LEU A 36 1.86 -8.17 -18.85
C LEU A 36 1.60 -8.38 -20.35
N GLU A 37 0.87 -7.49 -21.02
CA GLU A 37 0.68 -7.53 -22.46
C GLU A 37 1.99 -7.31 -23.23
N LEU A 38 2.73 -6.25 -22.90
CA LEU A 38 3.96 -5.86 -23.58
C LEU A 38 5.12 -6.82 -23.32
N ALA A 39 5.18 -7.44 -22.15
CA ALA A 39 6.24 -8.34 -21.72
C ALA A 39 5.84 -9.82 -21.78
N HIS A 40 4.78 -10.16 -22.53
CA HIS A 40 4.32 -11.54 -22.74
C HIS A 40 4.19 -12.36 -21.45
N GLY A 41 3.60 -11.77 -20.40
CA GLY A 41 3.37 -12.42 -19.11
C GLY A 41 4.58 -12.43 -18.15
N SER A 42 5.66 -11.68 -18.44
CA SER A 42 6.85 -11.66 -17.58
C SER A 42 6.54 -11.11 -16.18
N GLY A 43 6.73 -11.95 -15.16
CA GLY A 43 6.66 -11.57 -13.76
C GLY A 43 7.78 -10.61 -13.35
N VAL A 44 8.97 -10.77 -13.93
CA VAL A 44 10.11 -9.87 -13.68
C VAL A 44 9.80 -8.46 -14.18
N ALA A 45 9.25 -8.31 -15.39
CA ALA A 45 8.90 -7.00 -15.93
C ALA A 45 7.88 -6.27 -15.05
N LEU A 46 6.87 -6.99 -14.57
CA LEU A 46 5.86 -6.44 -13.66
C LEU A 46 6.46 -6.08 -12.29
N GLY A 47 7.33 -6.94 -11.75
CA GLY A 47 8.05 -6.69 -10.50
C GLY A 47 8.98 -5.48 -10.58
N VAL A 48 9.73 -5.34 -11.69
CA VAL A 48 10.59 -4.18 -11.94
C VAL A 48 9.77 -2.90 -12.05
N THR A 49 8.63 -2.92 -12.75
CA THR A 49 7.72 -1.76 -12.84
C THR A 49 7.28 -1.29 -11.45
N THR A 50 6.81 -2.23 -10.63
CA THR A 50 6.42 -1.94 -9.24
C THR A 50 7.61 -1.44 -8.42
N GLY A 51 8.75 -2.11 -8.54
CA GLY A 51 9.99 -1.72 -7.85
C GLY A 51 10.41 -0.29 -8.20
N LEU A 52 10.43 0.07 -9.47
CA LEU A 52 10.77 1.41 -9.95
C LEU A 52 9.78 2.48 -9.46
N GLN A 53 8.51 2.15 -9.33
CA GLN A 53 7.50 3.08 -8.81
C GLN A 53 7.72 3.42 -7.33
N PHE A 54 8.22 2.46 -6.52
CA PHE A 54 8.50 2.68 -5.10
C PHE A 54 9.95 3.11 -4.82
N LEU A 55 10.87 2.92 -5.75
CA LEU A 55 12.28 3.29 -5.60
C LEU A 55 12.51 4.76 -5.26
N PRO A 56 11.81 5.74 -5.86
CA PRO A 56 11.95 7.14 -5.47
C PRO A 56 11.60 7.40 -4.01
N LEU A 57 10.63 6.69 -3.44
CA LEU A 57 10.28 6.84 -2.03
C LEU A 57 11.44 6.40 -1.12
N LEU A 58 12.12 5.33 -1.48
CA LEU A 58 13.31 4.85 -0.76
C LEU A 58 14.47 5.85 -0.83
N LEU A 59 14.75 6.37 -2.03
CA LEU A 59 15.89 7.26 -2.28
C LEU A 59 15.63 8.70 -1.81
N PHE A 60 14.44 9.22 -2.07
CA PHE A 60 14.12 10.64 -1.94
C PHE A 60 12.99 10.95 -0.94
N GLY A 61 12.46 9.95 -0.20
CA GLY A 61 11.34 10.13 0.72
C GLY A 61 11.56 11.21 1.78
N LEU A 62 12.81 11.38 2.26
CA LEU A 62 13.18 12.45 3.19
C LEU A 62 13.08 13.84 2.56
N TRP A 63 13.48 13.96 1.29
CA TRP A 63 13.46 15.21 0.53
C TRP A 63 12.03 15.68 0.23
N GLY A 64 11.12 14.73 -0.08
CA GLY A 64 9.72 15.04 -0.31
C GLY A 64 9.07 15.77 0.87
N GLY A 65 9.38 15.32 2.10
CA GLY A 65 8.91 16.02 3.29
C GLY A 65 9.53 17.42 3.49
N VAL A 66 10.80 17.60 3.12
CA VAL A 66 11.45 18.93 3.19
C VAL A 66 10.82 19.91 2.20
N ILE A 67 10.51 19.43 0.99
CA ILE A 67 9.82 20.25 -0.02
C ILE A 67 8.42 20.65 0.47
N ALA A 68 7.67 19.70 1.03
CA ALA A 68 6.34 19.94 1.57
C ALA A 68 6.31 20.98 2.72
N ASP A 69 7.39 21.02 3.51
CA ASP A 69 7.50 21.97 4.63
C ASP A 69 8.00 23.36 4.20
N ARG A 70 8.78 23.44 3.09
CA ARG A 70 9.48 24.66 2.68
C ARG A 70 8.69 25.53 1.71
N TYR A 71 7.85 24.93 0.87
CA TYR A 71 7.16 25.63 -0.20
C TYR A 71 5.65 25.73 0.04
N PRO A 72 4.94 26.70 -0.56
CA PRO A 72 3.49 26.81 -0.48
C PRO A 72 2.81 25.53 -0.97
N LYS A 73 2.12 24.84 -0.09
CA LYS A 73 1.60 23.49 -0.32
C LYS A 73 0.64 23.41 -1.51
N ARG A 74 -0.20 24.44 -1.69
CA ARG A 74 -1.11 24.54 -2.85
C ARG A 74 -0.33 24.53 -4.16
N ARG A 75 0.76 25.30 -4.30
CA ARG A 75 1.59 25.35 -5.51
C ARG A 75 2.31 24.00 -5.73
N VAL A 76 2.86 23.41 -4.69
CA VAL A 76 3.52 22.10 -4.76
C VAL A 76 2.53 21.05 -5.26
N LEU A 77 1.31 21.00 -4.70
CA LEU A 77 0.27 20.08 -5.15
C LEU A 77 -0.13 20.32 -6.60
N MET A 78 -0.25 21.56 -7.04
CA MET A 78 -0.55 21.87 -8.45
C MET A 78 0.53 21.29 -9.38
N ILE A 79 1.80 21.47 -9.04
CA ILE A 79 2.94 20.96 -9.83
C ILE A 79 2.91 19.42 -9.86
N THR A 80 2.74 18.77 -8.71
CA THR A 80 2.71 17.30 -8.65
C THR A 80 1.51 16.70 -9.39
N GLN A 81 0.32 17.33 -9.29
CA GLN A 81 -0.86 16.88 -10.01
C GLN A 81 -0.73 17.06 -11.52
N VAL A 82 -0.16 18.16 -11.99
CA VAL A 82 0.17 18.36 -13.42
C VAL A 82 1.16 17.30 -13.89
N SER A 83 2.24 17.05 -13.12
CA SER A 83 3.24 16.06 -13.46
C SER A 83 2.63 14.65 -13.55
N MET A 84 1.81 14.24 -12.57
CA MET A 84 1.12 12.95 -12.59
C MET A 84 0.14 12.84 -13.77
N GLY A 85 -0.61 13.90 -14.04
CA GLY A 85 -1.52 13.98 -15.18
C GLY A 85 -0.81 13.84 -16.52
N LEU A 86 0.33 14.51 -16.69
CA LEU A 86 1.15 14.40 -17.91
C LEU A 86 1.74 13.00 -18.08
N LEU A 87 2.25 12.38 -17.00
CA LEU A 87 2.77 11.02 -17.05
C LEU A 87 1.68 10.01 -17.44
N ALA A 88 0.47 10.16 -16.89
CA ALA A 88 -0.68 9.35 -17.26
C ALA A 88 -1.12 9.58 -18.71
N LEU A 89 -1.12 10.85 -19.16
CA LEU A 89 -1.45 11.22 -20.53
C LEU A 89 -0.47 10.60 -21.54
N VAL A 90 0.83 10.74 -21.28
CA VAL A 90 1.87 10.15 -22.15
C VAL A 90 1.71 8.64 -22.23
N LEU A 91 1.52 7.96 -21.10
CA LEU A 91 1.32 6.51 -21.11
C LEU A 91 0.05 6.10 -21.86
N GLY A 92 -1.04 6.87 -21.68
CA GLY A 92 -2.29 6.65 -22.39
C GLY A 92 -2.18 6.82 -23.90
N LEU A 93 -1.47 7.85 -24.37
CA LEU A 93 -1.21 8.07 -25.78
C LEU A 93 -0.34 6.97 -26.39
N LEU A 94 0.74 6.57 -25.69
CA LEU A 94 1.58 5.45 -26.12
C LEU A 94 0.80 4.14 -26.24
N ALA A 95 -0.09 3.87 -25.27
CA ALA A 95 -0.92 2.67 -25.28
C ALA A 95 -1.95 2.68 -26.42
N ILE A 96 -2.61 3.82 -26.69
CA ILE A 96 -3.60 3.93 -27.77
C ILE A 96 -2.96 3.85 -29.14
N THR A 97 -1.79 4.46 -29.33
CA THR A 97 -1.06 4.43 -30.61
C THR A 97 -0.37 3.09 -30.87
N GLY A 98 -0.37 2.17 -29.92
CA GLY A 98 0.32 0.89 -30.03
C GLY A 98 1.85 1.00 -30.03
N THR A 99 2.40 2.16 -29.68
CA THR A 99 3.85 2.41 -29.64
C THR A 99 4.45 2.19 -28.24
N ALA A 100 3.63 1.81 -27.25
CA ALA A 100 4.09 1.53 -25.90
C ALA A 100 5.09 0.36 -25.90
N GLN A 101 6.16 0.53 -25.15
CA GLN A 101 7.16 -0.50 -24.86
C GLN A 101 7.38 -0.58 -23.35
N VAL A 102 7.89 -1.72 -22.86
CA VAL A 102 8.09 -1.95 -21.43
C VAL A 102 8.94 -0.87 -20.77
N TRP A 103 10.01 -0.41 -21.43
CA TRP A 103 10.87 0.64 -20.88
C TRP A 103 10.17 2.01 -20.73
N HIS A 104 9.19 2.33 -21.59
CA HIS A 104 8.36 3.52 -21.41
C HIS A 104 7.61 3.45 -20.07
N VAL A 105 7.03 2.27 -19.77
CA VAL A 105 6.31 2.05 -18.52
C VAL A 105 7.27 2.18 -17.33
N TYR A 106 8.49 1.65 -17.42
CA TYR A 106 9.52 1.78 -16.37
C TYR A 106 9.86 3.25 -16.05
N VAL A 107 10.14 4.05 -17.08
CA VAL A 107 10.47 5.46 -16.91
C VAL A 107 9.28 6.24 -16.33
N LEU A 108 8.07 6.01 -16.85
CA LEU A 108 6.87 6.70 -16.39
C LEU A 108 6.46 6.27 -14.98
N ALA A 109 6.63 4.99 -14.61
CA ALA A 109 6.42 4.49 -13.25
C ALA A 109 7.40 5.13 -12.25
N PHE A 110 8.67 5.25 -12.61
CA PHE A 110 9.66 5.96 -11.79
C PHE A 110 9.30 7.44 -11.64
N GLY A 111 8.92 8.11 -12.73
CA GLY A 111 8.44 9.50 -12.71
C GLY A 111 7.21 9.69 -11.81
N LEU A 112 6.25 8.77 -11.87
CA LEU A 112 5.08 8.77 -11.00
C LEU A 112 5.48 8.60 -9.52
N GLY A 113 6.45 7.72 -9.25
CA GLY A 113 7.05 7.57 -7.93
C GLY A 113 7.68 8.86 -7.42
N MET A 114 8.45 9.57 -8.25
CA MET A 114 9.06 10.87 -7.93
C MET A 114 8.01 11.92 -7.55
N ALA A 115 6.95 12.06 -8.36
CA ALA A 115 5.86 12.97 -8.05
C ALA A 115 5.16 12.59 -6.73
N THR A 116 4.94 11.30 -6.48
CA THR A 116 4.30 10.76 -5.28
C THR A 116 5.09 11.03 -4.00
N VAL A 117 6.43 11.01 -4.07
CA VAL A 117 7.32 11.34 -2.93
C VAL A 117 7.06 12.72 -2.37
N VAL A 118 6.75 13.68 -3.24
CA VAL A 118 6.45 15.06 -2.85
C VAL A 118 4.97 15.27 -2.57
N ASP A 119 4.10 14.66 -3.37
CA ASP A 119 2.65 14.83 -3.28
C ASP A 119 2.08 14.35 -1.94
N ASN A 120 2.44 13.14 -1.50
CA ASN A 120 1.88 12.52 -0.30
C ASN A 120 2.08 13.35 0.98
N PRO A 121 3.29 13.76 1.37
CA PRO A 121 3.48 14.56 2.58
C PRO A 121 2.87 15.97 2.45
N THR A 122 2.92 16.56 1.24
CA THR A 122 2.31 17.87 0.98
C THR A 122 0.79 17.80 1.16
N ARG A 123 0.15 16.79 0.62
CA ARG A 123 -1.29 16.57 0.72
C ARG A 123 -1.74 16.39 2.18
N GLN A 124 -1.04 15.57 2.95
CA GLN A 124 -1.35 15.33 4.35
C GLN A 124 -1.26 16.61 5.19
N SER A 125 -0.21 17.41 4.98
CA SER A 125 -0.04 18.68 5.70
C SER A 125 -1.00 19.76 5.23
N PHE A 126 -1.39 19.76 3.95
CA PHE A 126 -2.34 20.74 3.41
C PHE A 126 -3.77 20.55 3.92
N VAL A 127 -4.17 19.31 4.24
CA VAL A 127 -5.49 19.07 4.88
C VAL A 127 -5.63 19.87 6.18
N VAL A 128 -4.57 19.96 6.98
CA VAL A 128 -4.57 20.75 8.24
C VAL A 128 -4.80 22.24 7.94
N GLU A 129 -4.18 22.77 6.88
CA GLU A 129 -4.36 24.17 6.48
C GLU A 129 -5.77 24.47 5.97
N MET A 130 -6.46 23.48 5.37
CA MET A 130 -7.82 23.69 4.89
C MET A 130 -8.88 23.66 5.99
N VAL A 131 -8.76 22.76 6.97
CA VAL A 131 -9.85 22.51 7.96
C VAL A 131 -9.52 22.99 9.38
N GLY A 132 -8.27 23.33 9.66
CA GLY A 132 -7.80 23.63 11.01
C GLY A 132 -7.81 22.41 11.94
N GLN A 133 -7.28 22.58 13.15
CA GLN A 133 -7.11 21.48 14.12
C GLN A 133 -8.44 20.86 14.59
N ARG A 134 -9.49 21.67 14.70
CA ARG A 134 -10.80 21.23 15.22
C ARG A 134 -11.50 20.20 14.35
N ASP A 135 -11.43 20.36 13.04
CA ASP A 135 -12.14 19.51 12.08
C ASP A 135 -11.20 18.47 11.41
N LEU A 136 -9.91 18.48 11.78
CA LEU A 136 -8.88 17.57 11.26
C LEU A 136 -9.22 16.08 11.43
N PRO A 137 -9.71 15.59 12.59
CA PRO A 137 -10.07 14.17 12.73
C PRO A 137 -11.17 13.75 11.75
N ASN A 138 -12.15 14.61 11.48
CA ASN A 138 -13.22 14.35 10.53
C ASN A 138 -12.70 14.35 9.07
N ALA A 139 -11.79 15.26 8.73
CA ALA A 139 -11.16 15.30 7.42
C ALA A 139 -10.28 14.05 7.16
N ILE A 140 -9.51 13.61 8.15
CA ILE A 140 -8.73 12.36 8.07
C ILE A 140 -9.64 11.15 7.84
N ALA A 141 -10.74 11.05 8.57
CA ALA A 141 -11.69 9.95 8.41
C ALA A 141 -12.31 9.95 6.99
N LEU A 142 -12.68 11.13 6.47
CA LEU A 142 -13.25 11.25 5.14
C LEU A 142 -12.23 10.94 4.03
N ASN A 143 -10.97 11.39 4.18
CA ASN A 143 -9.88 11.04 3.26
C ASN A 143 -9.63 9.52 3.25
N SER A 144 -9.64 8.88 4.42
CA SER A 144 -9.49 7.43 4.53
C SER A 144 -10.66 6.69 3.87
N ALA A 145 -11.89 7.15 4.04
CA ALA A 145 -13.06 6.58 3.40
C ALA A 145 -12.99 6.71 1.88
N THR A 146 -12.61 7.89 1.37
CA THR A 146 -12.42 8.15 -0.06
C THR A 146 -11.34 7.25 -0.66
N PHE A 147 -10.19 7.14 0.01
CA PHE A 147 -9.07 6.31 -0.45
C PHE A 147 -9.44 4.82 -0.50
N ASN A 148 -10.08 4.30 0.55
CA ASN A 148 -10.50 2.90 0.60
C ASN A 148 -11.66 2.60 -0.37
N GLY A 149 -12.59 3.53 -0.54
CA GLY A 149 -13.64 3.42 -1.55
C GLY A 149 -13.08 3.35 -2.97
N ALA A 150 -12.13 4.22 -3.30
CA ALA A 150 -11.43 4.21 -4.58
C ALA A 150 -10.62 2.91 -4.78
N ARG A 151 -9.95 2.42 -3.74
CA ARG A 151 -9.21 1.15 -3.75
C ARG A 151 -10.12 -0.06 -4.00
N LEU A 152 -11.37 -0.01 -3.51
CA LEU A 152 -12.35 -1.07 -3.71
C LEU A 152 -12.96 -1.02 -5.10
N LEU A 153 -13.40 0.16 -5.55
CA LEU A 153 -14.17 0.32 -6.79
C LEU A 153 -13.27 0.49 -8.02
N GLY A 154 -12.13 1.16 -7.86
CA GLY A 154 -11.21 1.47 -8.97
C GLY A 154 -10.80 0.24 -9.78
N PRO A 155 -10.29 -0.84 -9.16
CA PRO A 155 -9.88 -2.04 -9.88
C PRO A 155 -11.02 -2.71 -10.65
N ALA A 156 -12.23 -2.82 -10.07
CA ALA A 156 -13.39 -3.40 -10.76
C ALA A 156 -13.77 -2.58 -11.99
N VAL A 157 -13.86 -1.25 -11.84
CA VAL A 157 -14.15 -0.33 -12.95
C VAL A 157 -13.06 -0.41 -14.02
N ALA A 158 -11.79 -0.43 -13.60
CA ALA A 158 -10.66 -0.56 -14.54
C ALA A 158 -10.72 -1.86 -15.33
N GLY A 159 -10.96 -2.99 -14.66
CA GLY A 159 -11.03 -4.29 -15.33
C GLY A 159 -12.12 -4.32 -16.41
N LEU A 160 -13.31 -3.79 -16.10
CA LEU A 160 -14.41 -3.68 -17.08
C LEU A 160 -14.05 -2.74 -18.24
N LEU A 161 -13.47 -1.58 -17.96
CA LEU A 161 -13.08 -0.63 -19.01
C LEU A 161 -11.97 -1.19 -19.90
N ILE A 162 -10.98 -1.87 -19.32
CA ILE A 162 -9.89 -2.49 -20.08
C ILE A 162 -10.44 -3.58 -21.00
N ALA A 163 -11.37 -4.41 -20.53
CA ALA A 163 -11.96 -5.48 -21.32
C ALA A 163 -12.73 -4.95 -22.56
N VAL A 164 -13.31 -3.74 -22.47
CA VAL A 164 -14.10 -3.15 -23.57
C VAL A 164 -13.29 -2.17 -24.42
N LEU A 165 -12.44 -1.35 -23.80
CA LEU A 165 -11.79 -0.21 -24.45
C LEU A 165 -10.27 -0.34 -24.52
N GLY A 166 -9.68 -1.36 -23.86
CA GLY A 166 -8.24 -1.49 -23.69
C GLY A 166 -7.67 -0.60 -22.57
N THR A 167 -6.36 -0.69 -22.37
CA THR A 167 -5.65 0.01 -21.27
C THR A 167 -5.50 1.51 -21.51
N GLY A 168 -5.34 1.93 -22.76
CA GLY A 168 -5.08 3.33 -23.12
C GLY A 168 -6.11 4.32 -22.63
N PRO A 169 -7.43 4.15 -22.91
CA PRO A 169 -8.48 5.03 -22.41
C PRO A 169 -8.53 5.14 -20.89
N VAL A 170 -8.15 4.10 -20.14
CA VAL A 170 -8.10 4.14 -18.67
C VAL A 170 -7.02 5.13 -18.18
N PHE A 171 -5.86 5.17 -18.83
CA PHE A 171 -4.82 6.15 -18.52
C PHE A 171 -5.29 7.58 -18.84
N LEU A 172 -5.99 7.79 -19.97
CA LEU A 172 -6.53 9.11 -20.33
C LEU A 172 -7.60 9.57 -19.34
N LEU A 173 -8.48 8.67 -18.90
CA LEU A 173 -9.47 8.98 -17.86
C LEU A 173 -8.78 9.38 -16.54
N ASN A 174 -7.70 8.70 -16.16
CA ASN A 174 -6.93 9.11 -15.00
C ASN A 174 -6.21 10.44 -15.22
N ALA A 175 -5.63 10.69 -16.39
CA ALA A 175 -5.04 11.98 -16.72
C ALA A 175 -6.06 13.13 -16.56
N ALA A 176 -7.27 12.92 -17.07
CA ALA A 176 -8.39 13.87 -16.90
C ALA A 176 -8.81 14.03 -15.43
N SER A 177 -8.75 12.96 -14.64
CA SER A 177 -9.10 12.98 -13.22
C SER A 177 -8.20 13.90 -12.39
N PHE A 178 -6.92 14.03 -12.74
CA PHE A 178 -6.02 15.01 -12.13
C PHE A 178 -6.47 16.45 -12.41
N GLY A 179 -7.11 16.68 -13.55
CA GLY A 179 -7.75 17.96 -13.88
C GLY A 179 -8.81 18.38 -12.86
N ALA A 180 -9.60 17.43 -12.35
CA ALA A 180 -10.59 17.72 -11.31
C ALA A 180 -9.95 18.24 -10.01
N VAL A 181 -8.80 17.66 -9.60
CA VAL A 181 -8.04 18.17 -8.45
C VAL A 181 -7.46 19.54 -8.72
N LEU A 182 -6.88 19.75 -9.91
CA LEU A 182 -6.32 21.04 -10.31
C LEU A 182 -7.37 22.14 -10.31
N LEU A 183 -8.57 21.88 -10.86
CA LEU A 183 -9.69 22.82 -10.82
C LEU A 183 -10.11 23.12 -9.38
N GLY A 184 -10.16 22.10 -8.52
CA GLY A 184 -10.43 22.29 -7.09
C GLY A 184 -9.39 23.17 -6.42
N LEU A 185 -8.10 22.90 -6.63
CA LEU A 185 -6.99 23.70 -6.09
C LEU A 185 -7.00 25.14 -6.62
N TYR A 186 -7.31 25.34 -7.91
CA TYR A 186 -7.39 26.65 -8.53
C TYR A 186 -8.55 27.49 -7.95
N ALA A 187 -9.71 26.86 -7.73
CA ALA A 187 -10.91 27.52 -7.21
C ALA A 187 -10.89 27.80 -5.70
N MET A 188 -9.82 27.40 -4.98
CA MET A 188 -9.67 27.67 -3.54
C MET A 188 -9.40 29.14 -3.26
N ARG A 189 -9.94 29.60 -2.13
CA ARG A 189 -9.64 30.93 -1.57
C ARG A 189 -8.46 30.83 -0.63
N GLU A 190 -7.37 31.56 -0.92
CA GLU A 190 -6.17 31.55 -0.07
C GLU A 190 -6.41 32.20 1.30
N SER A 191 -7.32 33.19 1.37
CA SER A 191 -7.73 33.83 2.62
C SER A 191 -8.32 32.88 3.68
N ASP A 192 -8.88 31.77 3.22
CA ASP A 192 -9.56 30.80 4.10
C ASP A 192 -8.61 29.68 4.55
N LEU A 193 -7.32 29.75 4.21
CA LEU A 193 -6.31 28.78 4.63
C LEU A 193 -5.71 29.14 5.99
N HIS A 194 -5.61 28.16 6.87
CA HIS A 194 -4.96 28.32 8.17
C HIS A 194 -3.45 28.17 8.01
N ALA A 195 -2.69 29.21 8.31
CA ALA A 195 -1.23 29.15 8.27
C ALA A 195 -0.69 28.07 9.21
N SER A 196 0.10 27.14 8.69
CA SER A 196 0.78 26.12 9.47
C SER A 196 2.24 26.51 9.67
N ALA A 197 2.70 26.55 10.91
CA ALA A 197 4.11 26.83 11.21
C ALA A 197 4.99 25.71 10.69
N PRO A 198 6.14 26.02 10.03
CA PRO A 198 7.07 24.99 9.56
C PRO A 198 7.61 24.16 10.73
N VAL A 199 7.55 22.85 10.62
CA VAL A 199 8.11 21.93 11.62
C VAL A 199 9.62 21.82 11.40
N LYS A 200 10.42 22.23 12.38
CA LYS A 200 11.90 22.07 12.33
C LYS A 200 12.23 20.59 12.40
N ARG A 201 12.79 20.04 11.33
CA ARG A 201 13.32 18.66 11.29
C ARG A 201 14.80 18.65 11.65
N ALA A 202 15.20 17.80 12.62
CA ALA A 202 16.59 17.59 12.98
C ALA A 202 17.25 16.58 12.02
N LYS A 203 18.53 16.79 11.69
CA LYS A 203 19.35 15.83 10.92
C LYS A 203 19.55 14.55 11.76
N GLY A 204 19.57 13.38 11.11
CA GLY A 204 19.91 12.10 11.78
C GLY A 204 18.74 11.33 12.41
N GLN A 205 17.50 11.73 12.21
CA GLN A 205 16.32 11.13 12.83
C GLN A 205 16.17 9.61 12.57
N LEU A 206 16.48 9.13 11.36
CA LEU A 206 16.45 7.70 11.02
C LEU A 206 17.49 6.90 11.82
N ARG A 207 18.71 7.42 11.94
CA ARG A 207 19.79 6.75 12.70
C ARG A 207 19.44 6.67 14.18
N GLU A 208 18.82 7.72 14.71
CA GLU A 208 18.39 7.77 16.11
C GLU A 208 17.21 6.83 16.35
N GLY A 209 16.23 6.79 15.44
CA GLY A 209 15.13 5.82 15.46
C GLY A 209 15.65 4.38 15.43
N LEU A 210 16.64 4.08 14.56
CA LEU A 210 17.24 2.75 14.48
C LEU A 210 18.00 2.38 15.77
N ARG A 211 18.73 3.32 16.36
CA ARG A 211 19.42 3.10 17.66
C ARG A 211 18.41 2.81 18.77
N TYR A 212 17.32 3.56 18.83
CA TYR A 212 16.24 3.34 19.81
C TYR A 212 15.59 1.95 19.64
N VAL A 213 15.25 1.56 18.41
CA VAL A 213 14.62 0.27 18.12
C VAL A 213 15.58 -0.89 18.40
N ARG A 214 16.88 -0.74 18.10
CA ARG A 214 17.90 -1.75 18.43
C ARG A 214 18.02 -2.03 19.93
N GLY A 215 17.77 -1.02 20.78
CA GLY A 215 17.71 -1.18 22.24
C GLY A 215 16.41 -1.81 22.76
N ARG A 216 15.42 -2.03 21.89
CA ARG A 216 14.09 -2.52 22.24
C ARG A 216 13.74 -3.77 21.45
N ARG A 217 13.94 -4.93 22.08
CA ARG A 217 13.71 -6.26 21.44
C ARG A 217 12.29 -6.43 20.89
N ASP A 218 11.29 -5.92 21.61
CA ASP A 218 9.88 -5.96 21.19
C ASP A 218 9.64 -5.20 19.87
N LEU A 219 10.20 -4.00 19.73
CA LEU A 219 10.08 -3.18 18.53
C LEU A 219 10.88 -3.76 17.35
N MET A 220 12.07 -4.31 17.64
CA MET A 220 12.91 -4.95 16.62
C MET A 220 12.21 -6.17 16.03
N LEU A 221 11.59 -7.02 16.85
CA LEU A 221 10.83 -8.18 16.38
C LEU A 221 9.65 -7.79 15.49
N VAL A 222 8.93 -6.72 15.86
CA VAL A 222 7.84 -6.18 15.01
C VAL A 222 8.40 -5.68 13.67
N LEU A 223 9.50 -4.94 13.69
CA LEU A 223 10.09 -4.36 12.49
C LEU A 223 10.61 -5.44 11.52
N VAL A 224 11.26 -6.47 12.05
CA VAL A 224 11.72 -7.63 11.27
C VAL A 224 10.53 -8.37 10.65
N LEU A 225 9.47 -8.65 11.44
CA LEU A 225 8.28 -9.32 10.93
C LEU A 225 7.61 -8.51 9.82
N VAL A 226 7.48 -7.20 10.01
CA VAL A 226 6.93 -6.28 9.00
C VAL A 226 7.79 -6.31 7.73
N GLY A 227 9.12 -6.30 7.86
CA GLY A 227 10.04 -6.37 6.73
C GLY A 227 9.83 -7.64 5.89
N PHE A 228 9.78 -8.82 6.52
CA PHE A 228 9.55 -10.07 5.78
C PHE A 228 8.15 -10.13 5.15
N VAL A 229 7.10 -9.82 5.90
CA VAL A 229 5.72 -9.86 5.38
C VAL A 229 5.51 -8.82 4.27
N ALA A 230 6.06 -7.62 4.39
CA ALA A 230 5.95 -6.59 3.36
C ALA A 230 6.71 -6.99 2.07
N THR A 231 7.92 -7.56 2.22
CA THR A 231 8.77 -7.95 1.08
C THR A 231 8.18 -9.11 0.29
N PHE A 232 7.65 -10.13 0.96
CA PHE A 232 7.27 -11.39 0.31
C PHE A 232 5.76 -11.61 0.24
N GLY A 233 5.00 -11.19 1.27
CA GLY A 233 3.57 -11.47 1.37
C GLY A 233 2.66 -10.37 0.83
N MET A 234 3.11 -9.11 0.70
CA MET A 234 2.21 -8.00 0.35
C MET A 234 2.24 -7.60 -1.14
N ASN A 235 2.65 -8.51 -2.02
CA ASN A 235 2.73 -8.24 -3.47
C ASN A 235 1.47 -8.67 -4.23
N PHE A 236 0.32 -8.76 -3.56
CA PHE A 236 -0.94 -9.27 -4.14
C PHE A 236 -1.40 -8.53 -5.40
N GLN A 237 -1.16 -7.23 -5.52
CA GLN A 237 -1.51 -6.49 -6.73
C GLN A 237 -0.89 -7.16 -7.96
N MET A 238 0.42 -7.39 -7.90
CA MET A 238 1.20 -7.99 -8.98
C MET A 238 0.89 -9.49 -9.17
N THR A 239 0.91 -10.27 -8.08
CA THR A 239 0.72 -11.73 -8.16
C THR A 239 -0.70 -12.09 -8.58
N THR A 240 -1.72 -11.30 -8.21
CA THR A 240 -3.11 -11.48 -8.66
C THR A 240 -3.24 -11.25 -10.16
N ALA A 241 -2.54 -10.25 -10.73
CA ALA A 241 -2.51 -10.01 -12.16
C ALA A 241 -1.91 -11.20 -12.93
N LEU A 242 -0.76 -11.70 -12.44
CA LEU A 242 -0.09 -12.87 -13.02
C LEU A 242 -0.95 -14.13 -12.93
N VAL A 243 -1.58 -14.40 -11.79
CA VAL A 243 -2.44 -15.58 -11.61
C VAL A 243 -3.69 -15.48 -12.48
N ALA A 244 -4.32 -14.32 -12.59
CA ALA A 244 -5.49 -14.13 -13.45
C ALA A 244 -5.15 -14.44 -14.91
N ARG A 245 -4.02 -13.93 -15.40
CA ARG A 245 -3.62 -14.05 -16.79
C ARG A 245 -2.99 -15.41 -17.12
N GLU A 246 -1.95 -15.82 -16.39
CA GLU A 246 -1.10 -16.95 -16.77
C GLU A 246 -1.61 -18.30 -16.21
N VAL A 247 -2.47 -18.28 -15.16
CA VAL A 247 -2.96 -19.51 -14.54
C VAL A 247 -4.41 -19.78 -14.90
N PHE A 248 -5.26 -18.74 -14.80
CA PHE A 248 -6.69 -18.88 -15.11
C PHE A 248 -7.03 -18.45 -16.53
N HIS A 249 -6.06 -17.93 -17.29
CA HIS A 249 -6.21 -17.45 -18.67
C HIS A 249 -7.41 -16.50 -18.82
N SER A 250 -7.60 -15.69 -17.81
CA SER A 250 -8.71 -14.75 -17.67
C SER A 250 -8.33 -13.37 -18.19
N ASP A 251 -9.32 -12.53 -18.40
CA ASP A 251 -9.19 -11.16 -18.89
C ASP A 251 -8.90 -10.14 -17.76
N ALA A 252 -8.75 -8.87 -18.15
CA ALA A 252 -8.53 -7.77 -17.22
C ALA A 252 -9.70 -7.56 -16.25
N SER A 253 -10.93 -7.93 -16.62
CA SER A 253 -12.11 -7.82 -15.76
C SER A 253 -11.98 -8.77 -14.56
N SER A 254 -11.48 -9.96 -14.78
CA SER A 254 -11.18 -10.94 -13.73
C SER A 254 -10.08 -10.44 -12.79
N PHE A 255 -9.00 -9.85 -13.31
CA PHE A 255 -7.97 -9.22 -12.47
C PHE A 255 -8.54 -8.07 -11.62
N GLY A 256 -9.38 -7.22 -12.23
CA GLY A 256 -10.04 -6.12 -11.53
C GLY A 256 -10.95 -6.62 -10.39
N LEU A 257 -11.73 -7.68 -10.64
CA LEU A 257 -12.60 -8.30 -9.64
C LEU A 257 -11.78 -8.90 -8.48
N ALA A 258 -10.72 -9.64 -8.78
CA ALA A 258 -9.85 -10.24 -7.77
C ALA A 258 -9.19 -9.16 -6.88
N SER A 259 -8.71 -8.07 -7.46
CA SER A 259 -8.16 -6.92 -6.74
C SER A 259 -9.22 -6.27 -5.83
N SER A 260 -10.46 -6.18 -6.29
CA SER A 260 -11.58 -5.64 -5.51
C SER A 260 -12.00 -6.57 -4.36
N MET A 261 -11.95 -7.90 -4.53
CA MET A 261 -12.21 -8.85 -3.44
C MET A 261 -11.16 -8.73 -2.32
N LEU A 262 -9.88 -8.61 -2.68
CA LEU A 262 -8.83 -8.34 -1.70
C LEU A 262 -9.05 -7.01 -0.98
N ALA A 263 -9.43 -5.95 -1.72
CA ALA A 263 -9.71 -4.63 -1.15
C ALA A 263 -10.94 -4.63 -0.24
N LEU A 264 -11.99 -5.40 -0.57
CA LEU A 264 -13.16 -5.63 0.29
C LEU A 264 -12.74 -6.26 1.62
N GLY A 265 -11.89 -7.29 1.55
CA GLY A 265 -11.31 -7.91 2.74
C GLY A 265 -10.52 -6.90 3.56
N ALA A 266 -9.64 -6.12 2.93
CA ALA A 266 -8.83 -5.11 3.60
C ALA A 266 -9.69 -4.03 4.28
N LEU A 267 -10.74 -3.54 3.63
CA LEU A 267 -11.69 -2.59 4.20
C LEU A 267 -12.40 -3.18 5.42
N SER A 268 -12.89 -4.41 5.31
CA SER A 268 -13.53 -5.14 6.42
C SER A 268 -12.57 -5.31 7.60
N GLY A 269 -11.31 -5.68 7.34
CA GLY A 269 -10.25 -5.79 8.34
C GLY A 269 -9.94 -4.47 9.03
N ALA A 270 -9.92 -3.36 8.29
CA ALA A 270 -9.73 -2.02 8.86
C ALA A 270 -10.88 -1.61 9.79
N LEU A 271 -12.13 -1.89 9.39
CA LEU A 271 -13.32 -1.61 10.20
C LEU A 271 -13.34 -2.46 11.48
N LEU A 272 -12.96 -3.73 11.41
CA LEU A 272 -12.83 -4.60 12.57
C LEU A 272 -11.72 -4.13 13.52
N ALA A 273 -10.58 -3.69 12.97
CA ALA A 273 -9.48 -3.15 13.75
C ALA A 273 -9.86 -1.83 14.46
N ALA A 274 -10.65 -0.98 13.82
CA ALA A 274 -11.11 0.29 14.42
C ALA A 274 -12.00 0.11 15.66
N ARG A 275 -12.65 -1.06 15.81
CA ARG A 275 -13.43 -1.40 17.01
C ARG A 275 -12.56 -1.78 18.21
N ARG A 276 -11.26 -2.02 18.00
CA ARG A 276 -10.32 -2.39 19.07
C ARG A 276 -9.72 -1.13 19.70
N ALA A 277 -10.15 -0.80 20.92
CA ALA A 277 -9.69 0.39 21.65
C ALA A 277 -8.33 0.23 22.35
N THR A 278 -7.75 -0.99 22.40
CA THR A 278 -6.56 -1.30 23.18
C THR A 278 -5.35 -1.62 22.32
N ARG A 279 -4.14 -1.35 22.88
CA ARG A 279 -2.86 -1.74 22.27
C ARG A 279 -2.84 -3.23 21.97
N PRO A 280 -2.57 -3.64 20.72
CA PRO A 280 -2.46 -5.06 20.39
C PRO A 280 -1.30 -5.71 21.14
N ARG A 281 -1.54 -6.89 21.73
CA ARG A 281 -0.46 -7.69 22.30
C ARG A 281 0.38 -8.28 21.16
N LEU A 282 1.68 -8.43 21.35
CA LEU A 282 2.59 -9.00 20.34
C LEU A 282 2.10 -10.38 19.82
N ARG A 283 1.47 -11.19 20.67
CA ARG A 283 0.85 -12.46 20.27
C ARG A 283 -0.27 -12.30 19.23
N VAL A 284 -1.06 -11.23 19.33
CA VAL A 284 -2.13 -10.93 18.34
C VAL A 284 -1.53 -10.52 17.01
N LEU A 285 -0.45 -9.73 17.05
CA LEU A 285 0.28 -9.35 15.84
C LEU A 285 0.87 -10.57 15.13
N VAL A 286 1.58 -11.43 15.86
CA VAL A 286 2.18 -12.66 15.33
C VAL A 286 1.10 -13.61 14.81
N GLY A 287 0.00 -13.78 15.55
CA GLY A 287 -1.14 -14.60 15.12
C GLY A 287 -1.79 -14.09 13.84
N ALA A 288 -1.95 -12.76 13.71
CA ALA A 288 -2.49 -12.16 12.50
C ALA A 288 -1.54 -12.34 11.30
N ALA A 289 -0.23 -12.22 11.51
CA ALA A 289 0.78 -12.48 10.47
C ALA A 289 0.79 -13.95 10.04
N ALA A 290 0.75 -14.89 11.00
CA ALA A 290 0.71 -16.31 10.71
C ALA A 290 -0.58 -16.71 9.97
N MET A 291 -1.74 -16.20 10.41
CA MET A 291 -3.01 -16.46 9.73
C MET A 291 -3.05 -15.86 8.33
N PHE A 292 -2.52 -14.64 8.15
CA PHE A 292 -2.34 -14.04 6.83
C PHE A 292 -1.50 -14.94 5.92
N ALA A 293 -0.35 -15.40 6.40
CA ALA A 293 0.56 -16.26 5.65
C ALA A 293 -0.09 -17.63 5.28
N VAL A 294 -0.84 -18.24 6.20
CA VAL A 294 -1.59 -19.48 5.92
C VAL A 294 -2.66 -19.27 4.85
N LEU A 295 -3.41 -18.15 4.93
CA LEU A 295 -4.41 -17.82 3.92
C LEU A 295 -3.78 -17.47 2.58
N GLU A 296 -2.61 -16.83 2.56
CA GLU A 296 -1.83 -16.56 1.37
C GLU A 296 -1.42 -17.87 0.68
N ILE A 297 -0.85 -18.82 1.42
CA ILE A 297 -0.51 -20.16 0.92
C ILE A 297 -1.78 -20.85 0.35
N ALA A 298 -2.87 -20.85 1.12
CA ALA A 298 -4.12 -21.45 0.69
C ALA A 298 -4.65 -20.80 -0.59
N THR A 299 -4.56 -19.46 -0.71
CA THR A 299 -4.97 -18.71 -1.90
C THR A 299 -4.16 -19.12 -3.13
N GLY A 300 -2.84 -19.30 -3.00
CA GLY A 300 -1.96 -19.75 -4.10
C GLY A 300 -2.28 -21.20 -4.55
N LEU A 301 -2.82 -22.03 -3.67
CA LEU A 301 -3.15 -23.45 -3.97
C LEU A 301 -4.57 -23.64 -4.53
N MET A 302 -5.39 -22.58 -4.67
CA MET A 302 -6.78 -22.73 -5.12
C MET A 302 -6.88 -23.25 -6.56
N PRO A 303 -7.68 -24.30 -6.79
CA PRO A 303 -7.76 -24.94 -8.11
C PRO A 303 -8.56 -24.12 -9.11
N SER A 304 -9.53 -23.32 -8.67
CA SER A 304 -10.41 -22.54 -9.54
C SER A 304 -10.34 -21.04 -9.25
N TYR A 305 -10.67 -20.23 -10.26
CA TYR A 305 -10.73 -18.78 -10.11
C TYR A 305 -11.72 -18.35 -9.02
N TRP A 306 -12.89 -19.00 -8.91
CA TRP A 306 -13.89 -18.66 -7.91
C TRP A 306 -13.44 -18.95 -6.47
N SER A 307 -12.77 -20.09 -6.25
CA SER A 307 -12.20 -20.40 -4.93
C SER A 307 -11.06 -19.44 -4.56
N PHE A 308 -10.26 -19.04 -5.56
CA PHE A 308 -9.24 -17.99 -5.41
C PHE A 308 -9.86 -16.65 -4.98
N LEU A 309 -10.94 -16.20 -5.64
CA LEU A 309 -11.67 -14.97 -5.29
C LEU A 309 -12.19 -14.98 -3.86
N VAL A 310 -12.83 -16.09 -3.46
CA VAL A 310 -13.40 -16.22 -2.12
C VAL A 310 -12.32 -16.10 -1.04
N LEU A 311 -11.16 -16.72 -1.25
CA LEU A 311 -10.05 -16.65 -0.30
C LEU A 311 -9.32 -15.31 -0.25
N LEU A 312 -9.38 -14.49 -1.30
CA LEU A 312 -8.82 -13.14 -1.26
C LEU A 312 -9.49 -12.26 -0.20
N VAL A 313 -10.77 -12.48 0.12
CA VAL A 313 -11.47 -11.68 1.15
C VAL A 313 -10.87 -11.93 2.55
N PRO A 314 -10.83 -13.15 3.10
CA PRO A 314 -10.22 -13.39 4.40
C PRO A 314 -8.71 -13.08 4.41
N THR A 315 -8.01 -13.27 3.30
CA THR A 315 -6.61 -12.86 3.14
C THR A 315 -6.46 -11.35 3.33
N GLY A 316 -7.30 -10.56 2.67
CA GLY A 316 -7.33 -9.09 2.84
C GLY A 316 -7.67 -8.65 4.27
N ILE A 317 -8.61 -9.35 4.95
CA ILE A 317 -8.95 -9.10 6.36
C ILE A 317 -7.71 -9.28 7.25
N MET A 318 -6.99 -10.39 7.09
CA MET A 318 -5.82 -10.70 7.91
C MET A 318 -4.63 -9.80 7.57
N MET A 319 -4.42 -9.48 6.29
CA MET A 319 -3.42 -8.51 5.84
C MET A 319 -3.61 -7.15 6.52
N MET A 320 -4.84 -6.63 6.53
CA MET A 320 -5.13 -5.35 7.16
C MET A 320 -5.09 -5.42 8.69
N THR A 321 -5.54 -6.53 9.27
CA THR A 321 -5.44 -6.77 10.72
C THR A 321 -3.98 -6.77 11.18
N PHE A 322 -3.10 -7.45 10.44
CA PHE A 322 -1.66 -7.45 10.70
C PHE A 322 -1.07 -6.03 10.57
N THR A 323 -1.33 -5.35 9.45
CA THR A 323 -0.78 -4.02 9.18
C THR A 323 -1.19 -2.99 10.22
N THR A 324 -2.48 -2.98 10.59
CA THR A 324 -3.00 -2.06 11.61
C THR A 324 -2.46 -2.39 13.00
N ALA A 325 -2.34 -3.68 13.34
CA ALA A 325 -1.76 -4.11 14.61
C ALA A 325 -0.27 -3.75 14.71
N ALA A 326 0.50 -3.93 13.62
CA ALA A 326 1.91 -3.54 13.55
C ALA A 326 2.08 -2.03 13.73
N ASN A 327 1.32 -1.24 12.98
CA ASN A 327 1.33 0.22 13.06
C ASN A 327 0.98 0.70 14.48
N ALA A 328 -0.12 0.19 15.07
CA ALA A 328 -0.54 0.54 16.42
C ALA A 328 0.51 0.12 17.46
N THR A 329 1.11 -1.05 17.34
CA THR A 329 2.17 -1.51 18.25
C THR A 329 3.37 -0.57 18.20
N MET A 330 3.83 -0.19 16.99
CA MET A 330 4.95 0.74 16.83
C MET A 330 4.63 2.12 17.39
N GLN A 331 3.42 2.65 17.17
CA GLN A 331 3.02 3.98 17.67
C GLN A 331 2.84 4.03 19.19
N LEU A 332 2.19 3.02 19.77
CA LEU A 332 1.79 3.04 21.18
C LEU A 332 2.86 2.49 22.13
N SER A 333 3.94 1.86 21.59
CA SER A 333 5.04 1.31 22.40
C SER A 333 6.20 2.27 22.59
N VAL A 334 6.15 3.43 21.97
CA VAL A 334 7.27 4.37 21.86
C VAL A 334 6.94 5.67 22.58
N ALA A 335 7.92 6.22 23.28
CA ALA A 335 7.80 7.52 23.94
C ALA A 335 7.43 8.62 22.91
N PRO A 336 6.59 9.60 23.30
CA PRO A 336 6.10 10.64 22.39
C PRO A 336 7.21 11.32 21.57
N GLU A 337 8.37 11.57 22.19
CA GLU A 337 9.53 12.28 21.60
C GLU A 337 10.21 11.45 20.49
N MET A 338 10.14 10.11 20.57
CA MET A 338 10.76 9.18 19.62
C MET A 338 9.76 8.65 18.59
N ARG A 339 8.44 8.89 18.77
CA ARG A 339 7.38 8.32 17.95
C ARG A 339 7.54 8.63 16.47
N GLY A 340 7.82 9.89 16.10
CA GLY A 340 8.01 10.29 14.71
C GLY A 340 9.20 9.58 14.04
N ARG A 341 10.31 9.41 14.78
CA ARG A 341 11.54 8.76 14.28
C ARG A 341 11.33 7.25 14.05
N VAL A 342 10.66 6.59 15.00
CA VAL A 342 10.35 5.15 14.91
C VAL A 342 9.30 4.88 13.83
N MET A 343 8.30 5.76 13.69
CA MET A 343 7.32 5.64 12.61
C MET A 343 7.94 5.89 11.22
N GLY A 344 8.89 6.81 11.12
CA GLY A 344 9.67 7.00 9.90
C GLY A 344 10.45 5.73 9.51
N LEU A 345 11.09 5.06 10.49
CA LEU A 345 11.79 3.79 10.27
C LEU A 345 10.80 2.66 9.88
N TYR A 346 9.63 2.60 10.54
CA TYR A 346 8.57 1.65 10.21
C TYR A 346 8.11 1.81 8.75
N MET A 347 7.81 3.03 8.32
CA MET A 347 7.40 3.31 6.95
C MET A 347 8.51 3.04 5.94
N PHE A 348 9.76 3.33 6.31
CA PHE A 348 10.92 3.02 5.49
C PHE A 348 11.06 1.50 5.26
N VAL A 349 10.87 0.67 6.29
CA VAL A 349 10.87 -0.79 6.14
C VAL A 349 9.64 -1.26 5.38
N PHE A 350 8.44 -0.78 5.74
CA PHE A 350 7.17 -1.25 5.17
C PHE A 350 7.04 -0.96 3.66
N LEU A 351 7.43 0.23 3.21
CA LEU A 351 7.34 0.63 1.80
C LEU A 351 8.67 0.50 1.06
N GLY A 352 9.78 0.68 1.75
CA GLY A 352 11.12 0.65 1.17
C GLY A 352 11.61 -0.75 0.80
N THR A 353 10.91 -1.80 1.19
CA THR A 353 11.21 -3.17 0.75
C THR A 353 10.63 -3.49 -0.63
N ASN A 354 9.60 -2.77 -1.10
CA ASN A 354 8.96 -2.99 -2.39
C ASN A 354 9.92 -2.92 -3.60
N PRO A 355 10.89 -1.99 -3.69
CA PRO A 355 11.85 -1.95 -4.78
C PRO A 355 12.66 -3.23 -4.97
N PHE A 356 12.82 -4.01 -3.90
CA PHE A 356 13.53 -5.28 -3.91
C PHE A 356 12.56 -6.47 -3.92
N GLY A 357 11.50 -6.39 -3.12
CA GLY A 357 10.52 -7.46 -2.96
C GLY A 357 9.74 -7.75 -4.23
N ALA A 358 9.26 -6.70 -4.91
CA ALA A 358 8.45 -6.89 -6.11
C ALA A 358 9.25 -7.54 -7.28
N PRO A 359 10.48 -7.11 -7.64
CA PRO A 359 11.27 -7.83 -8.63
C PRO A 359 11.60 -9.28 -8.22
N LEU A 360 11.88 -9.52 -6.94
CA LEU A 360 12.18 -10.85 -6.42
C LEU A 360 10.97 -11.78 -6.51
N VAL A 361 9.80 -11.32 -6.11
CA VAL A 361 8.54 -12.08 -6.22
C VAL A 361 8.17 -12.30 -7.70
N GLY A 362 8.43 -11.29 -8.56
CA GLY A 362 8.28 -11.41 -10.00
C GLY A 362 9.20 -12.48 -10.60
N TRP A 363 10.46 -12.51 -10.18
CA TRP A 363 11.42 -13.55 -10.55
C TRP A 363 10.96 -14.94 -10.08
N MET A 364 10.46 -15.04 -8.83
CA MET A 364 9.89 -16.29 -8.32
C MET A 364 8.69 -16.75 -9.16
N ALA A 365 7.84 -15.82 -9.59
CA ALA A 365 6.69 -16.14 -10.44
C ALA A 365 7.11 -16.65 -11.83
N GLU A 366 8.19 -16.14 -12.38
CA GLU A 366 8.71 -16.54 -13.69
C GLU A 366 9.38 -17.93 -13.66
N HIS A 367 10.11 -18.24 -12.56
CA HIS A 367 10.86 -19.50 -12.46
C HIS A 367 10.07 -20.66 -11.86
N PHE A 368 9.19 -20.39 -10.92
CA PHE A 368 8.40 -21.40 -10.19
C PHE A 368 6.91 -21.39 -10.55
N GLY A 369 6.50 -20.42 -11.36
CA GLY A 369 5.11 -20.17 -11.72
C GLY A 369 4.38 -19.22 -10.76
N PRO A 370 3.34 -18.51 -11.27
CA PRO A 370 2.64 -17.47 -10.49
C PRO A 370 1.99 -17.98 -9.19
N ARG A 371 1.44 -19.19 -9.18
CA ARG A 371 0.87 -19.81 -7.97
C ARG A 371 1.93 -20.04 -6.90
N MET A 372 3.08 -20.58 -7.32
CA MET A 372 4.18 -20.87 -6.41
C MET A 372 4.82 -19.62 -5.84
N SER A 373 4.80 -18.50 -6.56
CA SER A 373 5.29 -17.22 -6.00
C SER A 373 4.45 -16.77 -4.79
N ILE A 374 3.12 -16.95 -4.83
CA ILE A 374 2.23 -16.67 -3.69
C ILE A 374 2.50 -17.66 -2.55
N VAL A 375 2.61 -18.95 -2.85
CA VAL A 375 2.88 -20.00 -1.84
C VAL A 375 4.23 -19.76 -1.15
N LEU A 376 5.28 -19.50 -1.91
CA LEU A 376 6.63 -19.23 -1.38
C LEU A 376 6.65 -17.94 -0.54
N GLY A 377 5.99 -16.88 -1.01
CA GLY A 377 5.82 -15.64 -0.25
C GLY A 377 5.15 -15.88 1.11
N GLY A 378 4.04 -16.61 1.10
CA GLY A 378 3.33 -17.02 2.30
C GLY A 378 4.16 -17.93 3.23
N MET A 379 4.93 -18.89 2.68
CA MET A 379 5.82 -19.73 3.49
C MET A 379 6.91 -18.92 4.18
N ILE A 380 7.56 -17.99 3.48
CA ILE A 380 8.56 -17.10 4.08
C ILE A 380 7.94 -16.23 5.17
N ALA A 381 6.76 -15.66 4.92
CA ALA A 381 6.02 -14.88 5.90
C ALA A 381 5.61 -15.71 7.12
N LEU A 382 5.20 -16.97 6.93
CA LEU A 382 4.84 -17.89 8.00
C LEU A 382 6.05 -18.26 8.86
N VAL A 383 7.18 -18.62 8.24
CA VAL A 383 8.44 -18.90 8.94
C VAL A 383 8.88 -17.70 9.77
N ALA A 384 8.82 -16.48 9.19
CA ALA A 384 9.13 -15.26 9.92
C ALA A 384 8.19 -15.04 11.13
N ALA A 385 6.88 -15.27 10.95
CA ALA A 385 5.90 -15.15 12.02
C ALA A 385 6.14 -16.16 13.16
N LEU A 386 6.42 -17.42 12.82
CA LEU A 386 6.73 -18.47 13.80
C LEU A 386 8.05 -18.22 14.53
N ALA A 387 9.10 -17.79 13.81
CA ALA A 387 10.39 -17.44 14.40
C ALA A 387 10.26 -16.26 15.38
N VAL A 388 9.56 -15.19 14.97
CA VAL A 388 9.29 -14.04 15.85
C VAL A 388 8.43 -14.47 17.04
N GLY A 389 7.44 -15.32 16.84
CA GLY A 389 6.61 -15.87 17.91
C GLY A 389 7.43 -16.67 18.94
N ALA A 390 8.34 -17.52 18.48
CA ALA A 390 9.24 -18.29 19.33
C ALA A 390 10.22 -17.39 20.10
N LEU A 391 10.80 -16.40 19.45
CA LEU A 391 11.72 -15.43 20.07
C LEU A 391 11.02 -14.49 21.07
N ALA A 392 9.72 -14.25 20.90
CA ALA A 392 8.89 -13.42 21.78
C ALA A 392 8.34 -14.20 22.99
N ALA A 393 8.35 -15.56 22.96
CA ALA A 393 7.89 -16.38 24.05
C ALA A 393 8.84 -16.27 25.26
N PRO A 394 8.34 -16.16 26.49
CA PRO A 394 9.19 -16.22 27.68
C PRO A 394 9.97 -17.54 27.70
N ALA A 395 11.24 -17.50 28.06
CA ALA A 395 12.16 -18.65 28.03
C ALA A 395 11.69 -19.92 28.76
N GLY A 396 10.63 -19.83 29.60
CA GLY A 396 10.01 -20.95 30.29
C GLY A 396 8.91 -21.69 29.52
N THR A 397 8.35 -21.10 28.45
CA THR A 397 7.19 -21.65 27.74
C THR A 397 7.60 -22.75 26.75
N LEU A 398 8.73 -22.60 26.07
CA LEU A 398 9.27 -23.63 25.18
C LEU A 398 9.67 -24.91 25.92
N ARG A 399 10.22 -24.83 27.15
CA ARG A 399 10.54 -25.99 27.97
C ARG A 399 9.29 -26.75 28.45
N ARG A 400 8.15 -26.10 28.66
CA ARG A 400 6.89 -26.76 29.04
C ARG A 400 6.21 -27.51 27.90
N VAL A 401 6.31 -27.01 26.67
CA VAL A 401 5.72 -27.65 25.48
C VAL A 401 6.54 -28.89 25.10
N LEU A 402 7.88 -28.85 25.22
CA LEU A 402 8.78 -29.99 24.94
C LEU A 402 8.85 -31.02 26.07
N ARG A 403 8.32 -30.72 27.27
CA ARG A 403 8.27 -31.61 28.44
C ARG A 403 6.87 -32.12 28.76
N ARG A 404 5.93 -32.22 27.84
CA ARG A 404 4.72 -32.99 28.08
C ARG A 404 5.13 -34.50 28.12
N PRO A 405 5.06 -35.15 29.28
CA PRO A 405 5.29 -36.58 29.33
C PRO A 405 4.21 -37.28 28.48
N ALA A 406 4.62 -38.35 27.81
CA ALA A 406 3.70 -39.25 27.14
C ALA A 406 2.59 -39.65 28.11
N PRO A 407 1.31 -39.76 27.66
CA PRO A 407 0.26 -40.27 28.52
C PRO A 407 0.69 -41.64 29.07
N ALA A 408 0.69 -41.78 30.40
CA ALA A 408 0.92 -43.03 31.05
C ALA A 408 -0.09 -44.04 30.52
N ALA A 409 0.41 -45.11 29.95
CA ALA A 409 -0.42 -46.28 29.64
C ALA A 409 -1.07 -46.74 30.95
N GLY A 410 -2.39 -46.60 31.03
CA GLY A 410 -3.17 -47.08 32.15
C GLY A 410 -3.13 -48.60 32.22
N PRO A 411 -3.39 -49.17 33.42
CA PRO A 411 -3.34 -50.62 33.67
C PRO A 411 -4.40 -51.39 32.90
#